data_4dcf4f56737d34232625af1d35810f59
#
_entry.id   4dcf4f56737d34232625af1d35810f59
#
_cell.length_a   1.000
_cell.length_b   1.000
_cell.length_c   1.000
_cell.angle_alpha   90.00
_cell.angle_beta   90.00
_cell.angle_gamma   90.00
#
_symmetry.space_group_name_H-M   'P 1'
#
loop_
_entity.id
_entity.type
_entity.pdbx_description
1 polymer ?
#
loop_
_entity_poly.entity_id
_entity_poly.type
_entity_poly.pdbx_seq_one_letter_code
_entity_poly.pdbx_strand_id
1 'polypeptide(L)'
;MASQEIDALTSALARLPGFGPRSARRAVLHLVKKREGALVPLRAALVAVEERLATCSICGNVDTTDPCGICADPRRDDRALCVVEDVSDLWALDRSRLFPGRYHVLGGRLSALEGVRPEDLAIDSLLARVAGGGVDEVVLAMNATLEGQTTAHYLAERLEKFPIRLTQLAHGLPVGGELDYLDEGTLAQALRARRPVA
;
A
#
# COMPACT_ATOMS: atom_id res chain seq x y z
N MET A 1 28.68 -9.82 29.41
CA MET A 1 27.86 -10.34 28.28
C MET A 1 26.42 -10.00 28.60
N ALA A 2 25.59 -9.66 27.63
CA ALA A 2 24.17 -9.49 27.82
C ALA A 2 23.52 -10.86 28.11
N SER A 3 22.33 -10.89 28.75
CA SER A 3 21.61 -12.14 28.93
C SER A 3 21.04 -12.64 27.59
N GLN A 4 20.72 -13.92 27.52
CA GLN A 4 20.15 -14.54 26.33
C GLN A 4 18.90 -13.82 25.81
N GLU A 5 18.05 -13.33 26.73
CA GLU A 5 16.82 -12.60 26.41
C GLU A 5 17.12 -11.23 25.78
N ILE A 6 18.12 -10.51 26.28
CA ILE A 6 18.55 -9.22 25.72
C ILE A 6 19.13 -9.41 24.32
N ASP A 7 19.94 -10.45 24.14
CA ASP A 7 20.51 -10.78 22.82
C ASP A 7 19.43 -11.23 21.82
N ALA A 8 18.43 -12.01 22.26
CA ALA A 8 17.28 -12.41 21.45
C ALA A 8 16.46 -11.19 21.00
N LEU A 9 16.14 -10.27 21.92
CA LEU A 9 15.42 -9.03 21.57
C LEU A 9 16.23 -8.16 20.60
N THR A 10 17.54 -8.05 20.83
CA THR A 10 18.43 -7.29 19.92
C THR A 10 18.43 -7.89 18.52
N SER A 11 18.49 -9.21 18.43
CA SER A 11 18.46 -9.94 17.16
C SER A 11 17.13 -9.82 16.44
N ALA A 12 16.02 -9.85 17.19
CA ALA A 12 14.67 -9.66 16.64
C ALA A 12 14.52 -8.26 16.02
N LEU A 13 14.93 -7.22 16.75
CA LEU A 13 14.89 -5.84 16.22
C LEU A 13 15.82 -5.62 15.03
N ALA A 14 17.00 -6.28 15.01
CA ALA A 14 17.96 -6.16 13.91
C ALA A 14 17.47 -6.78 12.59
N ARG A 15 16.43 -7.63 12.62
CA ARG A 15 15.78 -8.19 11.42
C ARG A 15 14.76 -7.24 10.78
N LEU A 16 14.36 -6.18 11.50
CA LEU A 16 13.41 -5.22 10.96
C LEU A 16 14.09 -4.36 9.89
N PRO A 17 13.39 -4.06 8.77
CA PRO A 17 13.91 -3.16 7.75
C PRO A 17 14.31 -1.81 8.35
N GLY A 18 15.48 -1.29 7.96
CA GLY A 18 16.01 -0.04 8.50
C GLY A 18 16.67 -0.15 9.89
N PHE A 19 16.59 -1.31 10.56
CA PHE A 19 17.25 -1.55 11.84
C PHE A 19 18.57 -2.32 11.64
N GLY A 20 19.69 -1.60 11.62
CA GLY A 20 21.00 -2.26 11.68
C GLY A 20 21.35 -2.71 13.11
N PRO A 21 22.39 -3.57 13.28
CA PRO A 21 22.79 -4.10 14.60
C PRO A 21 23.07 -3.03 15.65
N ARG A 22 23.63 -1.88 15.24
CA ARG A 22 23.89 -0.75 16.15
C ARG A 22 22.61 -0.07 16.62
N SER A 23 21.65 0.15 15.71
CA SER A 23 20.35 0.76 16.02
C SER A 23 19.52 -0.16 16.92
N ALA A 24 19.49 -1.46 16.62
CA ALA A 24 18.80 -2.46 17.44
C ALA A 24 19.34 -2.48 18.88
N ARG A 25 20.68 -2.51 19.07
CA ARG A 25 21.30 -2.47 20.39
C ARG A 25 20.97 -1.19 21.16
N ARG A 26 20.96 -0.03 20.48
CA ARG A 26 20.58 1.25 21.11
C ARG A 26 19.10 1.26 21.52
N ALA A 27 18.22 0.72 20.68
CA ALA A 27 16.80 0.60 20.99
C ALA A 27 16.58 -0.30 22.21
N VAL A 28 17.21 -1.48 22.27
CA VAL A 28 17.11 -2.39 23.42
C VAL A 28 17.60 -1.73 24.70
N LEU A 29 18.74 -1.05 24.68
CA LEU A 29 19.26 -0.33 25.86
C LEU A 29 18.28 0.77 26.32
N HIS A 30 17.65 1.47 25.39
CA HIS A 30 16.62 2.46 25.73
C HIS A 30 15.41 1.81 26.39
N LEU A 31 14.87 0.72 25.81
CA LEU A 31 13.73 -0.02 26.34
C LEU A 31 14.00 -0.56 27.75
N VAL A 32 15.17 -1.16 27.97
CA VAL A 32 15.55 -1.71 29.28
C VAL A 32 15.70 -0.61 30.32
N LYS A 33 16.33 0.53 29.97
CA LYS A 33 16.49 1.68 30.90
C LYS A 33 15.17 2.38 31.21
N LYS A 34 14.21 2.39 30.27
CA LYS A 34 12.90 3.03 30.42
C LYS A 34 11.77 1.99 30.41
N ARG A 35 11.87 1.02 31.31
CA ARG A 35 10.95 -0.12 31.36
C ARG A 35 9.48 0.30 31.33
N GLU A 36 9.04 1.11 32.28
CA GLU A 36 7.64 1.51 32.43
C GLU A 36 7.18 2.48 31.33
N GLY A 37 8.07 3.37 30.87
CA GLY A 37 7.71 4.40 29.87
C GLY A 37 7.92 3.98 28.42
N ALA A 38 8.63 2.87 28.15
CA ALA A 38 8.91 2.46 26.79
C ALA A 38 8.68 0.95 26.55
N LEU A 39 9.27 0.07 27.36
CA LEU A 39 9.18 -1.37 27.13
C LEU A 39 7.76 -1.91 27.34
N VAL A 40 7.13 -1.54 28.46
CA VAL A 40 5.77 -2.01 28.79
C VAL A 40 4.73 -1.53 27.77
N PRO A 41 4.68 -0.23 27.39
CA PRO A 41 3.76 0.22 26.34
C PRO A 41 4.01 -0.42 24.98
N LEU A 42 5.28 -0.57 24.57
CA LEU A 42 5.62 -1.22 23.30
C LEU A 42 5.13 -2.68 23.28
N ARG A 43 5.37 -3.44 24.34
CA ARG A 43 4.88 -4.81 24.45
C ARG A 43 3.36 -4.86 24.36
N ALA A 44 2.66 -3.98 25.09
CA ALA A 44 1.20 -3.94 25.05
C ALA A 44 0.66 -3.63 23.66
N ALA A 45 1.30 -2.69 22.94
CA ALA A 45 0.91 -2.36 21.58
C ALA A 45 1.16 -3.53 20.59
N LEU A 46 2.29 -4.23 20.71
CA LEU A 46 2.60 -5.40 19.88
C LEU A 46 1.58 -6.51 20.09
N VAL A 47 1.27 -6.85 21.35
CA VAL A 47 0.28 -7.87 21.69
C VAL A 47 -1.11 -7.48 21.15
N ALA A 48 -1.52 -6.23 21.34
CA ALA A 48 -2.83 -5.76 20.87
C ALA A 48 -2.97 -5.83 19.33
N VAL A 49 -1.89 -5.57 18.59
CA VAL A 49 -1.87 -5.73 17.13
C VAL A 49 -1.89 -7.21 16.75
N GLU A 50 -1.02 -8.03 17.35
CA GLU A 50 -0.91 -9.47 17.07
C GLU A 50 -2.27 -10.20 17.26
N GLU A 51 -2.97 -9.90 18.38
CA GLU A 51 -4.25 -10.53 18.71
C GLU A 51 -5.41 -10.12 17.79
N ARG A 52 -5.33 -8.95 17.14
CA ARG A 52 -6.45 -8.37 16.38
C ARG A 52 -6.15 -8.18 14.91
N LEU A 53 -4.94 -8.48 14.47
CA LEU A 53 -4.53 -8.28 13.09
C LEU A 53 -5.44 -9.08 12.15
N ALA A 54 -6.10 -8.39 11.22
CA ALA A 54 -7.00 -8.99 10.25
C ALA A 54 -6.85 -8.34 8.88
N THR A 55 -7.08 -9.11 7.84
CA THR A 55 -7.26 -8.58 6.49
C THR A 55 -8.71 -8.18 6.32
N CYS A 56 -8.95 -6.95 5.92
CA CYS A 56 -10.30 -6.44 5.68
C CYS A 56 -11.01 -7.26 4.59
N SER A 57 -12.16 -7.83 4.93
CA SER A 57 -12.99 -8.65 4.03
C SER A 57 -13.52 -7.88 2.81
N ILE A 58 -13.57 -6.53 2.87
CA ILE A 58 -14.09 -5.68 1.79
C ILE A 58 -12.99 -5.23 0.84
N CYS A 59 -11.83 -4.78 1.37
CA CYS A 59 -10.83 -4.10 0.54
C CYS A 59 -9.43 -4.72 0.54
N GLY A 60 -9.18 -5.74 1.37
CA GLY A 60 -7.86 -6.36 1.47
C GLY A 60 -6.83 -5.56 2.30
N ASN A 61 -7.21 -4.40 2.89
CA ASN A 61 -6.33 -3.69 3.81
C ASN A 61 -6.04 -4.52 5.06
N VAL A 62 -4.91 -4.28 5.70
CA VAL A 62 -4.55 -4.84 7.00
C VAL A 62 -4.95 -3.85 8.11
N ASP A 63 -5.74 -4.32 9.08
CA ASP A 63 -6.23 -3.51 10.20
C ASP A 63 -6.45 -4.39 11.44
N THR A 64 -6.86 -3.81 12.54
CA THR A 64 -7.27 -4.50 13.78
C THR A 64 -8.78 -4.65 13.93
N THR A 65 -9.52 -4.28 12.89
CA THR A 65 -10.99 -4.41 12.79
C THR A 65 -11.38 -4.88 11.38
N ASP A 66 -12.48 -5.62 11.26
CA ASP A 66 -13.08 -6.00 9.98
C ASP A 66 -14.59 -5.67 10.01
N PRO A 67 -15.08 -4.81 9.10
CA PRO A 67 -14.34 -4.04 8.10
C PRO A 67 -13.32 -3.05 8.71
N CYS A 68 -12.25 -2.76 7.96
CA CYS A 68 -11.23 -1.80 8.39
C CYS A 68 -11.79 -0.38 8.57
N GLY A 69 -11.07 0.46 9.30
CA GLY A 69 -11.49 1.85 9.57
C GLY A 69 -11.77 2.67 8.32
N ILE A 70 -11.11 2.39 7.18
CA ILE A 70 -11.40 3.05 5.90
C ILE A 70 -12.74 2.60 5.31
N CYS A 71 -13.01 1.30 5.32
CA CYS A 71 -14.26 0.75 4.81
C CYS A 71 -15.47 1.05 5.70
N ALA A 72 -15.25 1.23 7.00
CA ALA A 72 -16.29 1.57 7.96
C ALA A 72 -16.59 3.08 8.05
N ASP A 73 -15.74 3.96 7.48
CA ASP A 73 -15.91 5.42 7.56
C ASP A 73 -17.06 5.89 6.64
N PRO A 74 -18.20 6.35 7.18
CA PRO A 74 -19.33 6.80 6.37
C PRO A 74 -19.11 8.11 5.61
N ARG A 75 -18.01 8.81 5.89
CA ARG A 75 -17.63 10.05 5.19
C ARG A 75 -16.96 9.78 3.86
N ARG A 76 -16.56 8.53 3.59
CA ARG A 76 -15.91 8.13 2.35
C ARG A 76 -16.91 8.00 1.22
N ASP A 77 -16.53 8.46 0.04
CA ASP A 77 -17.33 8.33 -1.18
C ASP A 77 -17.28 6.86 -1.68
N ASP A 78 -18.42 6.19 -1.62
CA ASP A 78 -18.57 4.80 -2.09
C ASP A 78 -18.51 4.68 -3.61
N ARG A 79 -18.70 5.78 -4.34
CA ARG A 79 -18.75 5.84 -5.80
C ARG A 79 -17.36 5.87 -6.45
N ALA A 80 -16.32 6.21 -5.69
CA ALA A 80 -14.93 6.26 -6.14
C ALA A 80 -14.11 5.14 -5.50
N LEU A 81 -13.48 4.30 -6.32
CA LEU A 81 -12.68 3.16 -5.88
C LEU A 81 -11.25 3.26 -6.41
N CYS A 82 -10.26 3.33 -5.50
CA CYS A 82 -8.85 3.32 -5.84
C CYS A 82 -8.27 1.91 -5.68
N VAL A 83 -7.74 1.35 -6.75
CA VAL A 83 -7.13 0.02 -6.76
C VAL A 83 -5.62 0.17 -6.64
N VAL A 84 -5.02 -0.54 -5.69
CA VAL A 84 -3.58 -0.51 -5.39
C VAL A 84 -2.99 -1.92 -5.41
N GLU A 85 -1.67 -2.02 -5.61
CA GLU A 85 -0.98 -3.32 -5.62
C GLU A 85 -0.89 -3.90 -4.21
N ASP A 86 -0.49 -3.08 -3.23
CA ASP A 86 -0.19 -3.53 -1.87
C ASP A 86 -0.78 -2.59 -0.81
N VAL A 87 -0.83 -3.09 0.44
CA VAL A 87 -1.29 -2.32 1.61
C VAL A 87 -0.44 -1.09 1.85
N SER A 88 0.86 -1.15 1.58
CA SER A 88 1.78 -0.01 1.71
C SER A 88 1.39 1.16 0.80
N ASP A 89 0.95 0.87 -0.43
CA ASP A 89 0.48 1.86 -1.39
C ASP A 89 -0.81 2.52 -0.90
N LEU A 90 -1.75 1.70 -0.40
CA LEU A 90 -2.97 2.19 0.23
C LEU A 90 -2.65 3.16 1.37
N TRP A 91 -1.78 2.77 2.30
CA TRP A 91 -1.42 3.62 3.43
C TRP A 91 -0.71 4.90 3.01
N ALA A 92 0.10 4.85 1.96
CA ALA A 92 0.75 6.05 1.41
C ALA A 92 -0.28 7.04 0.85
N LEU A 93 -1.22 6.54 0.05
CA LEU A 93 -2.29 7.36 -0.53
C LEU A 93 -3.26 7.88 0.53
N ASP A 94 -3.69 7.04 1.47
CA ASP A 94 -4.65 7.42 2.51
C ASP A 94 -4.08 8.46 3.47
N ARG A 95 -2.80 8.37 3.80
CA ARG A 95 -2.09 9.37 4.61
C ARG A 95 -2.09 10.76 3.98
N SER A 96 -2.11 10.85 2.65
CA SER A 96 -2.18 12.13 1.93
C SER A 96 -3.53 12.84 2.12
N ARG A 97 -4.60 12.10 2.43
CA ARG A 97 -5.99 12.57 2.56
C ARG A 97 -6.53 13.26 1.29
N LEU A 98 -5.92 13.00 0.14
CA LEU A 98 -6.33 13.61 -1.14
C LEU A 98 -7.41 12.81 -1.85
N PHE A 99 -7.51 11.50 -1.59
CA PHE A 99 -8.52 10.64 -2.20
C PHE A 99 -9.69 10.42 -1.23
N PRO A 100 -10.90 10.90 -1.58
CA PRO A 100 -12.05 10.80 -0.69
C PRO A 100 -12.74 9.44 -0.73
N GLY A 101 -12.42 8.60 -1.74
CA GLY A 101 -13.07 7.32 -1.99
C GLY A 101 -12.57 6.17 -1.13
N ARG A 102 -12.95 4.97 -1.53
CA ARG A 102 -12.54 3.71 -0.91
C ARG A 102 -11.41 3.05 -1.70
N TYR A 103 -10.77 2.06 -1.10
CA TYR A 103 -9.66 1.35 -1.70
C TYR A 103 -9.99 -0.12 -1.98
N HIS A 104 -9.17 -0.71 -2.84
CA HIS A 104 -9.12 -2.14 -3.08
C HIS A 104 -7.65 -2.56 -3.27
N VAL A 105 -7.17 -3.48 -2.44
CA VAL A 105 -5.81 -4.01 -2.47
C VAL A 105 -5.81 -5.30 -3.27
N LEU A 106 -4.97 -5.38 -4.30
CA LEU A 106 -4.83 -6.58 -5.12
C LEU A 106 -4.05 -7.70 -4.43
N GLY A 107 -3.16 -7.33 -3.48
CA GLY A 107 -2.24 -8.26 -2.82
C GLY A 107 -0.98 -8.55 -3.63
N GLY A 108 -0.72 -7.78 -4.70
CA GLY A 108 0.45 -7.91 -5.55
C GLY A 108 0.22 -7.33 -6.94
N ARG A 109 1.08 -7.74 -7.88
CA ARG A 109 1.02 -7.38 -9.31
C ARG A 109 1.29 -8.62 -10.17
N LEU A 110 0.83 -8.62 -11.40
CA LEU A 110 1.15 -9.67 -12.37
C LEU A 110 2.66 -9.68 -12.64
N SER A 111 3.28 -10.85 -12.50
CA SER A 111 4.70 -11.02 -12.76
C SER A 111 4.99 -12.41 -13.29
N ALA A 112 5.40 -12.48 -14.55
CA ALA A 112 5.82 -13.73 -15.18
C ALA A 112 7.10 -14.30 -14.53
N LEU A 113 7.99 -13.41 -14.07
CA LEU A 113 9.26 -13.78 -13.43
C LEU A 113 9.05 -14.36 -12.03
N GLU A 114 8.12 -13.79 -11.27
CA GLU A 114 7.76 -14.25 -9.93
C GLU A 114 6.66 -15.32 -9.95
N GLY A 115 6.11 -15.63 -11.12
CA GLY A 115 5.04 -16.61 -11.30
C GLY A 115 3.67 -16.16 -10.78
N VAL A 116 3.49 -14.86 -10.54
CA VAL A 116 2.23 -14.29 -10.04
C VAL A 116 1.24 -14.15 -11.19
N ARG A 117 0.11 -14.84 -11.06
CA ARG A 117 -0.97 -14.91 -12.05
C ARG A 117 -2.20 -14.12 -11.59
N PRO A 118 -3.19 -13.89 -12.49
CA PRO A 118 -4.42 -13.21 -12.12
C PRO A 118 -5.19 -13.88 -10.96
N GLU A 119 -5.16 -15.19 -10.87
CA GLU A 119 -5.81 -15.97 -9.81
C GLU A 119 -5.15 -15.81 -8.42
N ASP A 120 -3.91 -15.34 -8.38
CA ASP A 120 -3.18 -15.09 -7.13
C ASP A 120 -3.51 -13.70 -6.55
N LEU A 121 -4.21 -12.87 -7.32
CA LEU A 121 -4.55 -11.49 -6.97
C LEU A 121 -6.05 -11.34 -6.67
N ALA A 122 -6.41 -10.36 -5.86
CA ALA A 122 -7.79 -10.06 -5.49
C ALA A 122 -8.61 -9.41 -6.64
N ILE A 123 -8.42 -9.90 -7.89
CA ILE A 123 -9.09 -9.36 -9.09
C ILE A 123 -10.56 -9.75 -9.14
N ASP A 124 -10.89 -11.01 -8.83
CA ASP A 124 -12.28 -11.46 -8.87
C ASP A 124 -13.15 -10.74 -7.84
N SER A 125 -12.62 -10.44 -6.66
CA SER A 125 -13.31 -9.65 -5.63
C SER A 125 -13.48 -8.18 -6.05
N LEU A 126 -12.52 -7.59 -6.78
CA LEU A 126 -12.64 -6.28 -7.40
C LEU A 126 -13.80 -6.27 -8.41
N LEU A 127 -13.82 -7.23 -9.33
CA LEU A 127 -14.86 -7.33 -10.36
C LEU A 127 -16.25 -7.55 -9.74
N ALA A 128 -16.34 -8.40 -8.73
CA ALA A 128 -17.59 -8.63 -7.99
C ALA A 128 -18.08 -7.35 -7.30
N ARG A 129 -17.17 -6.57 -6.72
CA ARG A 129 -17.47 -5.29 -6.06
C ARG A 129 -18.00 -4.26 -7.05
N VAL A 130 -17.39 -4.13 -8.23
CA VAL A 130 -17.84 -3.22 -9.29
C VAL A 130 -19.18 -3.70 -9.88
N ALA A 131 -19.34 -5.01 -10.10
CA ALA A 131 -20.58 -5.61 -10.60
C ALA A 131 -21.77 -5.43 -9.63
N GLY A 132 -21.50 -5.31 -8.33
CA GLY A 132 -22.53 -5.02 -7.31
C GLY A 132 -23.16 -3.65 -7.44
N GLY A 133 -22.61 -2.78 -8.26
CA GLY A 133 -23.09 -1.42 -8.54
C GLY A 133 -22.68 -0.40 -7.47
N GLY A 134 -22.99 0.87 -7.75
CA GLY A 134 -22.67 2.00 -6.87
C GLY A 134 -21.27 2.59 -7.07
N VAL A 135 -20.39 1.96 -7.86
CA VAL A 135 -19.08 2.51 -8.24
C VAL A 135 -19.23 3.23 -9.58
N ASP A 136 -18.87 4.50 -9.62
CA ASP A 136 -18.89 5.31 -10.85
C ASP A 136 -17.47 5.47 -11.43
N GLU A 137 -16.44 5.46 -10.58
CA GLU A 137 -15.06 5.60 -10.98
C GLU A 137 -14.15 4.57 -10.32
N VAL A 138 -13.30 3.94 -11.14
CA VAL A 138 -12.18 3.14 -10.67
C VAL A 138 -10.87 3.84 -11.07
N VAL A 139 -10.05 4.15 -10.07
CA VAL A 139 -8.71 4.73 -10.24
C VAL A 139 -7.69 3.61 -10.10
N LEU A 140 -6.95 3.29 -11.18
CA LEU A 140 -5.85 2.34 -11.13
C LEU A 140 -4.58 3.06 -10.62
N ALA A 141 -4.21 2.80 -9.37
CA ALA A 141 -3.04 3.38 -8.72
C ALA A 141 -1.90 2.35 -8.64
N MET A 142 -1.54 1.80 -9.81
CA MET A 142 -0.42 0.86 -9.93
C MET A 142 0.91 1.58 -9.92
N ASN A 143 1.95 0.90 -9.48
CA ASN A 143 3.31 1.43 -9.53
C ASN A 143 3.77 1.65 -10.99
N ALA A 144 4.64 2.63 -11.21
CA ALA A 144 5.16 2.98 -12.54
C ALA A 144 6.24 1.99 -13.03
N THR A 145 6.07 0.69 -12.75
CA THR A 145 6.90 -0.41 -13.21
C THR A 145 6.29 -1.09 -14.42
N LEU A 146 7.05 -1.93 -15.13
CA LEU A 146 6.54 -2.71 -16.26
C LEU A 146 5.40 -3.65 -15.81
N GLU A 147 5.60 -4.33 -14.68
CA GLU A 147 4.61 -5.23 -14.08
C GLU A 147 3.36 -4.47 -13.64
N GLY A 148 3.53 -3.29 -13.03
CA GLY A 148 2.40 -2.43 -12.65
C GLY A 148 1.59 -1.96 -13.85
N GLN A 149 2.25 -1.56 -14.94
CA GLN A 149 1.59 -1.19 -16.20
C GLN A 149 0.87 -2.39 -16.84
N THR A 150 1.49 -3.57 -16.83
CA THR A 150 0.87 -4.82 -17.32
C THR A 150 -0.37 -5.15 -16.51
N THR A 151 -0.29 -5.02 -15.19
CA THR A 151 -1.42 -5.24 -14.27
C THR A 151 -2.54 -4.23 -14.53
N ALA A 152 -2.20 -2.94 -14.70
CA ALA A 152 -3.18 -1.90 -15.03
C ALA A 152 -3.91 -2.18 -16.36
N HIS A 153 -3.16 -2.62 -17.39
CA HIS A 153 -3.73 -2.96 -18.67
C HIS A 153 -4.69 -4.16 -18.59
N TYR A 154 -4.27 -5.22 -17.92
CA TYR A 154 -5.11 -6.38 -17.68
C TYR A 154 -6.41 -6.03 -16.93
N LEU A 155 -6.32 -5.20 -15.89
CA LEU A 155 -7.49 -4.72 -15.14
C LEU A 155 -8.40 -3.86 -16.02
N ALA A 156 -7.83 -2.99 -16.86
CA ALA A 156 -8.60 -2.15 -17.77
C ALA A 156 -9.46 -2.99 -18.73
N GLU A 157 -8.89 -4.03 -19.34
CA GLU A 157 -9.63 -4.96 -20.21
C GLU A 157 -10.77 -5.67 -19.46
N ARG A 158 -10.52 -6.08 -18.21
CA ARG A 158 -11.54 -6.78 -17.39
C ARG A 158 -12.66 -5.85 -16.90
N LEU A 159 -12.35 -4.56 -16.73
CA LEU A 159 -13.29 -3.54 -16.24
C LEU A 159 -14.05 -2.83 -17.37
N GLU A 160 -13.61 -2.91 -18.62
CA GLU A 160 -14.23 -2.25 -19.78
C GLU A 160 -15.73 -2.59 -19.96
N LYS A 161 -16.14 -3.77 -19.56
CA LYS A 161 -17.55 -4.21 -19.64
C LYS A 161 -18.50 -3.52 -18.67
N PHE A 162 -17.97 -2.78 -17.68
CA PHE A 162 -18.79 -2.08 -16.70
C PHE A 162 -18.99 -0.61 -17.07
N PRO A 163 -20.14 -0.01 -16.79
CA PRO A 163 -20.42 1.40 -17.10
C PRO A 163 -19.79 2.33 -16.05
N ILE A 164 -18.47 2.28 -15.93
CA ILE A 164 -17.68 3.06 -14.97
C ILE A 164 -16.66 3.93 -15.71
N ARG A 165 -16.24 5.02 -15.08
CA ARG A 165 -15.09 5.79 -15.53
C ARG A 165 -13.82 5.09 -15.02
N LEU A 166 -12.93 4.69 -15.92
CA LEU A 166 -11.64 4.12 -15.59
C LEU A 166 -10.56 5.18 -15.75
N THR A 167 -9.79 5.42 -14.69
CA THR A 167 -8.69 6.39 -14.66
C THR A 167 -7.45 5.75 -14.08
N GLN A 168 -6.30 6.38 -14.26
CA GLN A 168 -5.03 5.96 -13.63
C GLN A 168 -4.27 7.17 -13.11
N LEU A 169 -3.35 6.93 -12.17
CA LEU A 169 -2.48 7.98 -11.68
C LEU A 169 -1.61 8.53 -12.82
N ALA A 170 -1.45 9.85 -12.87
CA ALA A 170 -0.60 10.48 -13.86
C ALA A 170 0.87 10.13 -13.59
N HIS A 171 1.58 9.76 -14.66
CA HIS A 171 3.02 9.59 -14.65
C HIS A 171 3.68 10.87 -15.16
N GLY A 172 4.80 11.27 -14.54
CA GLY A 172 5.50 12.46 -14.99
C GLY A 172 6.55 12.98 -14.01
N LEU A 173 6.93 14.24 -14.20
CA LEU A 173 7.93 14.91 -13.37
C LEU A 173 7.40 15.09 -11.94
N PRO A 174 8.20 14.77 -10.92
CA PRO A 174 7.83 15.05 -9.54
C PRO A 174 7.78 16.56 -9.30
N VAL A 175 6.82 17.01 -8.52
CA VAL A 175 6.70 18.43 -8.14
C VAL A 175 7.92 18.86 -7.34
N GLY A 176 8.60 19.91 -7.79
CA GLY A 176 9.84 20.40 -7.18
C GLY A 176 11.11 19.67 -7.63
N GLY A 177 11.02 18.74 -8.58
CA GLY A 177 12.18 18.08 -9.17
C GLY A 177 12.80 18.93 -10.28
N GLU A 178 14.12 18.96 -10.35
CA GLU A 178 14.89 19.55 -11.44
C GLU A 178 15.22 18.50 -12.50
N LEU A 179 15.20 18.87 -13.78
CA LEU A 179 15.30 17.92 -14.91
C LEU A 179 16.62 17.14 -14.94
N ASP A 180 17.72 17.77 -14.55
CA ASP A 180 19.06 17.21 -14.55
C ASP A 180 19.30 16.16 -13.43
N TYR A 181 18.40 16.06 -12.45
CA TYR A 181 18.43 15.02 -11.41
C TYR A 181 17.53 13.82 -11.70
N LEU A 182 16.84 13.82 -12.85
CA LEU A 182 15.90 12.75 -13.20
C LEU A 182 16.55 11.73 -14.14
N ASP A 183 16.18 10.47 -13.94
CA ASP A 183 16.60 9.40 -14.83
C ASP A 183 15.94 9.49 -16.21
N GLU A 184 16.60 8.88 -17.22
CA GLU A 184 16.13 8.90 -18.61
C GLU A 184 14.72 8.31 -18.78
N GLY A 185 14.35 7.30 -17.98
CA GLY A 185 13.02 6.68 -18.02
C GLY A 185 11.93 7.65 -17.59
N THR A 186 12.13 8.36 -16.49
CA THR A 186 11.22 9.40 -15.99
C THR A 186 11.08 10.54 -17.01
N LEU A 187 12.19 11.00 -17.62
CA LEU A 187 12.16 12.04 -18.65
C LEU A 187 11.41 11.57 -19.90
N ALA A 188 11.66 10.35 -20.36
CA ALA A 188 10.97 9.77 -21.51
C ALA A 188 9.45 9.66 -21.26
N GLN A 189 9.05 9.25 -20.06
CA GLN A 189 7.64 9.14 -19.67
C GLN A 189 6.97 10.52 -19.63
N ALA A 190 7.63 11.52 -19.04
CA ALA A 190 7.14 12.89 -18.98
C ALA A 190 6.94 13.49 -20.39
N LEU A 191 7.88 13.24 -21.31
CA LEU A 191 7.77 13.67 -22.72
C LEU A 191 6.60 12.98 -23.45
N ARG A 192 6.37 11.69 -23.19
CA ARG A 192 5.22 10.96 -23.77
C ARG A 192 3.89 11.49 -23.23
N ALA A 193 3.83 11.80 -21.94
CA ALA A 193 2.64 12.28 -21.24
C ALA A 193 2.44 13.80 -21.33
N ARG A 194 3.25 14.54 -22.13
CA ARG A 194 3.17 15.98 -22.27
C ARG A 194 1.79 16.45 -22.72
N ARG A 195 1.35 17.58 -22.17
CA ARG A 195 0.05 18.18 -22.47
C ARG A 195 0.26 19.56 -23.08
N PRO A 196 -0.68 20.05 -23.91
CA PRO A 196 -0.68 21.45 -24.34
C PRO A 196 -0.71 22.39 -23.14
N VAL A 197 0.00 23.49 -23.23
CA VAL A 197 -0.11 24.59 -22.27
C VAL A 197 -1.37 25.38 -22.64
N ALA A 198 -2.29 25.55 -21.67
CA ALA A 198 -3.52 26.32 -21.84
C ALA A 198 -3.23 27.81 -21.77
#